data_c2b96067dc49711daa720bfa9ab964c8
#
_entry.id   c2b96067dc49711daa720bfa9ab964c8
#
_cell.length_a   1.000
_cell.length_b   1.000
_cell.length_c   1.000
_cell.angle_alpha   90.00
_cell.angle_beta   90.00
_cell.angle_gamma   90.00
#
_symmetry.space_group_name_H-M   'P 1'
#
loop_
_entity.id
_entity.type
_entity.pdbx_description
1 polymer ?
#
loop_
_entity_poly.entity_id
_entity_poly.type
_entity_poly.pdbx_seq_one_letter_code
_entity_poly.pdbx_strand_id
1 'polypeptide(L)'
;MKLKKVQEGKVKFWVPEGRIYDVPVFYNPEAELLRDISISAIHAFQEQFEDKITICDALAGTGIRGLRYAKEIKGIEKVFLNDKNPVAVKLIKKNIKENKLSRKCKASKGDANILFHQNIFNVIDLDPFGTPVPYLDSAARSIYHRGFLCVTATDQAPLCGTYPLTCLRKYGIRSLKTDYYPELGMRILITNIMLTLSKRERVFVPLLMHSTKHYFRVYGKIEHLGKMKDILKEFGYVMDCSCGNREQGELKEKCFCGEKFKIVGPLYLGSILDGKFCKKVLADLRKRDFNLEKQEEKLLNLLIDEADMSAFYYDLHYLAKVLKTKIPRMDYLFKKLEKKGFKVSRTHFCPTAIKTDADFKTLKILISS
;
A
#
# COMPACT_ATOMS: atom_id res chain seq x y z
N MET A 1 28.50 18.11 6.75
CA MET A 1 27.27 17.44 7.25
C MET A 1 27.62 16.67 8.49
N LYS A 2 27.06 17.04 9.64
CA LYS A 2 27.18 16.24 10.87
C LYS A 2 26.34 14.98 10.72
N LEU A 3 26.86 13.85 11.22
CA LEU A 3 26.24 12.56 11.13
C LEU A 3 26.11 11.95 12.51
N LYS A 4 24.96 11.35 12.81
CA LYS A 4 24.77 10.46 13.97
C LYS A 4 24.59 9.03 13.52
N LYS A 5 24.99 8.10 14.38
CA LYS A 5 24.81 6.67 14.15
C LYS A 5 23.53 6.22 14.84
N VAL A 6 22.69 5.50 14.11
CA VAL A 6 21.43 4.93 14.61
C VAL A 6 21.40 3.44 14.29
N GLN A 7 20.52 2.72 14.97
CA GLN A 7 20.26 1.31 14.71
C GLN A 7 18.78 1.11 14.45
N GLU A 8 18.46 0.30 13.44
CA GLU A 8 17.09 -0.15 13.15
C GLU A 8 17.16 -1.60 12.69
N GLY A 9 16.41 -2.48 13.33
CA GLY A 9 16.55 -3.92 13.16
C GLY A 9 18.01 -4.35 13.36
N LYS A 10 18.54 -5.14 12.43
CA LYS A 10 19.93 -5.63 12.47
C LYS A 10 20.96 -4.69 11.82
N VAL A 11 20.57 -3.48 11.42
CA VAL A 11 21.43 -2.54 10.68
C VAL A 11 21.82 -1.35 11.55
N LYS A 12 23.13 -1.07 11.64
CA LYS A 12 23.68 0.17 12.21
C LYS A 12 24.07 1.08 11.07
N PHE A 13 23.63 2.32 11.06
CA PHE A 13 23.85 3.21 9.93
C PHE A 13 23.96 4.67 10.34
N TRP A 14 24.55 5.45 9.47
CA TRP A 14 24.76 6.88 9.67
C TRP A 14 23.61 7.65 9.02
N VAL A 15 23.08 8.62 9.72
CA VAL A 15 22.07 9.58 9.22
C VAL A 15 22.51 11.01 9.48
N PRO A 16 22.07 12.01 8.70
CA PRO A 16 22.32 13.39 9.01
C PRO A 16 21.70 13.79 10.35
N GLU A 17 22.40 14.66 11.09
CA GLU A 17 21.84 15.36 12.25
C GLU A 17 21.06 16.58 11.77
N GLY A 18 19.87 16.80 12.35
CA GLY A 18 19.01 17.95 12.08
C GLY A 18 17.55 17.56 11.89
N ARG A 19 16.73 18.55 11.55
CA ARG A 19 15.30 18.32 11.24
C ARG A 19 15.18 17.60 9.91
N ILE A 20 14.20 16.75 9.78
CA ILE A 20 14.02 15.82 8.62
C ILE A 20 14.03 16.55 7.28
N TYR A 21 13.44 17.75 7.22
CA TYR A 21 13.30 18.53 5.96
C TYR A 21 14.48 19.49 5.69
N ASP A 22 15.37 19.71 6.69
CA ASP A 22 16.49 20.66 6.58
C ASP A 22 17.80 19.94 6.23
N VAL A 23 17.79 18.61 6.15
CA VAL A 23 18.99 17.82 5.90
C VAL A 23 19.07 17.35 4.45
N PRO A 24 20.30 17.22 3.89
CA PRO A 24 20.48 16.89 2.47
C PRO A 24 20.13 15.44 2.12
N VAL A 25 19.94 14.56 3.10
CA VAL A 25 19.55 13.15 2.90
C VAL A 25 18.48 12.79 3.90
N PHE A 26 17.35 12.37 3.39
CA PHE A 26 16.17 12.07 4.19
C PHE A 26 16.30 10.75 4.97
N TYR A 27 15.87 10.80 6.22
CA TYR A 27 15.60 9.64 7.06
C TYR A 27 14.43 9.95 8.00
N ASN A 28 13.37 9.16 7.92
CA ASN A 28 12.23 9.26 8.83
C ASN A 28 12.20 8.04 9.76
N PRO A 29 12.49 8.17 11.06
CA PRO A 29 12.41 7.07 12.02
C PRO A 29 10.97 6.54 12.18
N GLU A 30 9.96 7.39 12.01
CA GLU A 30 8.56 6.99 12.12
C GLU A 30 8.09 6.02 11.02
N ALA A 31 8.89 5.85 9.96
CA ALA A 31 8.62 4.88 8.91
C ALA A 31 9.19 3.47 9.21
N GLU A 32 9.62 3.19 10.46
CA GLU A 32 10.14 1.89 10.87
C GLU A 32 9.11 0.78 10.65
N LEU A 33 7.87 0.95 11.09
CA LEU A 33 6.75 0.01 10.86
C LEU A 33 6.61 -0.36 9.38
N LEU A 34 6.68 0.62 8.48
CA LEU A 34 6.60 0.37 7.03
C LEU A 34 7.77 -0.48 6.55
N ARG A 35 8.98 -0.24 7.07
CA ARG A 35 10.17 -1.01 6.69
C ARG A 35 10.12 -2.43 7.24
N ASP A 36 9.65 -2.62 8.46
CA ASP A 36 9.48 -3.92 9.12
C ASP A 36 8.50 -4.80 8.35
N ILE A 37 7.31 -4.28 8.05
CA ILE A 37 6.33 -4.99 7.20
C ILE A 37 6.92 -5.29 5.82
N SER A 38 7.67 -4.35 5.21
CA SER A 38 8.31 -4.59 3.90
C SER A 38 9.30 -5.75 3.94
N ILE A 39 10.07 -5.87 5.03
CA ILE A 39 11.03 -6.98 5.21
C ILE A 39 10.28 -8.31 5.26
N SER A 40 9.24 -8.40 6.09
CA SER A 40 8.46 -9.63 6.23
C SER A 40 7.69 -9.96 4.95
N ALA A 41 7.15 -8.96 4.24
CA ALA A 41 6.46 -9.16 2.97
C ALA A 41 7.41 -9.67 1.86
N ILE A 42 8.60 -9.07 1.73
CA ILE A 42 9.59 -9.51 0.73
C ILE A 42 10.14 -10.89 1.10
N HIS A 43 10.34 -11.20 2.39
CA HIS A 43 10.77 -12.53 2.80
C HIS A 43 9.70 -13.59 2.51
N ALA A 44 8.44 -13.34 2.85
CA ALA A 44 7.33 -14.24 2.53
C ALA A 44 7.14 -14.45 1.01
N PHE A 45 7.50 -13.44 0.21
CA PHE A 45 7.56 -13.57 -1.24
C PHE A 45 8.75 -14.42 -1.68
N GLN A 46 9.95 -14.18 -1.13
CA GLN A 46 11.18 -14.88 -1.49
C GLN A 46 11.12 -16.38 -1.18
N GLU A 47 10.46 -16.79 -0.09
CA GLU A 47 10.29 -18.20 0.28
C GLU A 47 9.55 -19.04 -0.77
N GLN A 48 8.95 -18.41 -1.80
CA GLN A 48 8.31 -19.09 -2.92
C GLN A 48 9.30 -19.49 -4.03
N PHE A 49 10.57 -19.11 -3.92
CA PHE A 49 11.61 -19.37 -4.90
C PHE A 49 12.75 -20.15 -4.28
N GLU A 50 13.27 -21.11 -5.02
CA GLU A 50 14.49 -21.83 -4.67
C GLU A 50 15.73 -20.96 -4.91
N ASP A 51 15.71 -20.17 -5.98
CA ASP A 51 16.78 -19.27 -6.37
C ASP A 51 16.83 -18.00 -5.51
N LYS A 52 18.04 -17.42 -5.45
CA LYS A 52 18.24 -16.12 -4.84
C LYS A 52 17.66 -15.01 -5.71
N ILE A 53 17.15 -13.98 -5.07
CA ILE A 53 16.48 -12.85 -5.73
C ILE A 53 17.32 -11.57 -5.69
N THR A 54 17.13 -10.73 -6.71
CA THR A 54 17.68 -9.38 -6.79
C THR A 54 16.62 -8.34 -6.40
N ILE A 55 17.02 -7.33 -5.63
CA ILE A 55 16.13 -6.26 -5.16
C ILE A 55 16.67 -4.90 -5.62
N CYS A 56 15.77 -4.02 -6.06
CA CYS A 56 16.05 -2.61 -6.30
C CYS A 56 15.33 -1.73 -5.28
N ASP A 57 16.08 -1.05 -4.42
CA ASP A 57 15.66 0.11 -3.64
C ASP A 57 15.95 1.34 -4.49
N ALA A 58 14.92 1.79 -5.22
CA ALA A 58 15.10 2.71 -6.36
C ALA A 58 15.36 4.16 -5.95
N LEU A 59 14.98 4.55 -4.72
CA LEU A 59 15.05 5.91 -4.20
C LEU A 59 15.56 5.86 -2.74
N ALA A 60 16.78 5.34 -2.57
CA ALA A 60 17.24 4.74 -1.33
C ALA A 60 17.55 5.73 -0.18
N GLY A 61 17.71 7.04 -0.43
CA GLY A 61 18.03 8.01 0.60
C GLY A 61 19.28 7.65 1.41
N THR A 62 19.11 7.27 2.68
CA THR A 62 20.21 6.77 3.53
C THR A 62 20.63 5.33 3.23
N GLY A 63 19.84 4.62 2.43
CA GLY A 63 20.00 3.20 2.12
C GLY A 63 19.45 2.24 3.16
N ILE A 64 18.79 2.72 4.22
CA ILE A 64 18.36 1.87 5.36
C ILE A 64 17.46 0.72 4.90
N ARG A 65 16.51 0.97 4.00
CA ARG A 65 15.58 -0.04 3.50
C ARG A 65 16.33 -1.18 2.79
N GLY A 66 17.11 -0.85 1.76
CA GLY A 66 17.88 -1.85 1.01
C GLY A 66 18.96 -2.56 1.85
N LEU A 67 19.58 -1.86 2.84
CA LEU A 67 20.51 -2.48 3.77
C LEU A 67 19.84 -3.51 4.65
N ARG A 68 18.64 -3.22 5.15
CA ARG A 68 17.83 -4.15 5.95
C ARG A 68 17.43 -5.37 5.12
N TYR A 69 17.02 -5.18 3.87
CA TYR A 69 16.75 -6.30 2.95
C TYR A 69 17.96 -7.21 2.80
N ALA A 70 19.14 -6.65 2.55
CA ALA A 70 20.37 -7.43 2.38
C ALA A 70 20.82 -8.17 3.66
N LYS A 71 20.53 -7.61 4.85
CA LYS A 71 20.97 -8.13 6.14
C LYS A 71 19.99 -9.10 6.76
N GLU A 72 18.69 -8.85 6.60
CA GLU A 72 17.63 -9.47 7.39
C GLU A 72 16.82 -10.51 6.59
N ILE A 73 16.88 -10.48 5.25
CA ILE A 73 16.18 -11.44 4.39
C ILE A 73 17.16 -12.50 3.90
N LYS A 74 16.78 -13.77 4.04
CA LYS A 74 17.50 -14.90 3.44
C LYS A 74 17.25 -14.95 1.93
N GLY A 75 18.11 -15.63 1.16
CA GLY A 75 17.91 -15.82 -0.28
C GLY A 75 18.07 -14.53 -1.12
N ILE A 76 18.76 -13.50 -0.61
CA ILE A 76 19.08 -12.30 -1.39
C ILE A 76 20.45 -12.47 -2.06
N GLU A 77 20.47 -12.33 -3.38
CA GLU A 77 21.69 -12.30 -4.18
C GLU A 77 22.31 -10.92 -4.16
N LYS A 78 21.53 -9.91 -4.57
CA LYS A 78 22.01 -8.54 -4.72
C LYS A 78 20.91 -7.53 -4.40
N VAL A 79 21.30 -6.44 -3.74
CA VAL A 79 20.44 -5.27 -3.53
C VAL A 79 21.09 -4.07 -4.20
N PHE A 80 20.35 -3.42 -5.09
CA PHE A 80 20.73 -2.16 -5.72
C PHE A 80 20.10 -1.03 -4.92
N LEU A 81 20.93 -0.13 -4.42
CA LEU A 81 20.52 1.06 -3.68
C LEU A 81 20.81 2.27 -4.56
N ASN A 82 19.79 2.83 -5.17
CA ASN A 82 19.93 3.94 -6.09
C ASN A 82 19.41 5.24 -5.47
N ASP A 83 20.10 6.32 -5.75
CA ASP A 83 19.62 7.67 -5.49
C ASP A 83 20.21 8.66 -6.50
N LYS A 84 19.43 9.68 -6.88
CA LYS A 84 19.92 10.75 -7.76
C LYS A 84 20.84 11.73 -7.03
N ASN A 85 20.68 11.85 -5.70
CA ASN A 85 21.45 12.76 -4.87
C ASN A 85 22.85 12.19 -4.59
N PRO A 86 23.95 12.85 -5.04
CA PRO A 86 25.31 12.38 -4.81
C PRO A 86 25.69 12.30 -3.34
N VAL A 87 25.08 13.12 -2.49
CA VAL A 87 25.32 13.11 -1.02
C VAL A 87 24.69 11.83 -0.42
N ALA A 88 23.48 11.47 -0.85
CA ALA A 88 22.84 10.22 -0.48
C ALA A 88 23.68 9.00 -0.88
N VAL A 89 24.17 8.97 -2.12
CA VAL A 89 25.01 7.87 -2.62
C VAL A 89 26.32 7.73 -1.83
N LYS A 90 26.96 8.84 -1.44
CA LYS A 90 28.13 8.78 -0.55
C LYS A 90 27.77 8.18 0.80
N LEU A 91 26.62 8.55 1.35
CA LEU A 91 26.12 8.03 2.64
C LEU A 91 25.76 6.55 2.53
N ILE A 92 25.08 6.14 1.46
CA ILE A 92 24.76 4.73 1.17
C ILE A 92 26.06 3.89 1.15
N LYS A 93 27.09 4.33 0.44
CA LYS A 93 28.39 3.64 0.38
C LYS A 93 29.03 3.50 1.76
N LYS A 94 28.96 4.55 2.60
CA LYS A 94 29.43 4.50 3.99
C LYS A 94 28.64 3.47 4.78
N ASN A 95 27.32 3.46 4.68
CA ASN A 95 26.43 2.56 5.40
C ASN A 95 26.58 1.09 4.95
N ILE A 96 26.84 0.83 3.66
CA ILE A 96 27.18 -0.50 3.13
C ILE A 96 28.45 -1.03 3.80
N LYS A 97 29.52 -0.21 3.89
CA LYS A 97 30.79 -0.59 4.54
C LYS A 97 30.62 -0.85 6.03
N GLU A 98 29.87 0.01 6.73
CA GLU A 98 29.58 -0.12 8.15
C GLU A 98 28.94 -1.47 8.49
N ASN A 99 28.08 -1.98 7.62
CA ASN A 99 27.38 -3.25 7.81
C ASN A 99 28.06 -4.45 7.16
N LYS A 100 29.26 -4.28 6.56
CA LYS A 100 30.02 -5.32 5.86
C LYS A 100 29.22 -5.97 4.70
N LEU A 101 28.36 -5.18 4.02
CA LEU A 101 27.46 -5.64 2.97
C LEU A 101 27.97 -5.40 1.55
N SER A 102 29.25 -5.07 1.36
CA SER A 102 29.83 -4.71 0.04
C SER A 102 29.70 -5.82 -1.01
N ARG A 103 29.60 -7.09 -0.60
CA ARG A 103 29.37 -8.20 -1.54
C ARG A 103 27.92 -8.29 -2.00
N LYS A 104 26.95 -7.94 -1.14
CA LYS A 104 25.50 -8.04 -1.40
C LYS A 104 24.88 -6.74 -1.92
N CYS A 105 25.42 -5.58 -1.58
CA CYS A 105 24.84 -4.27 -1.90
C CYS A 105 25.67 -3.54 -2.96
N LYS A 106 24.97 -2.92 -3.92
CA LYS A 106 25.55 -2.05 -4.94
C LYS A 106 24.90 -0.67 -4.86
N ALA A 107 25.66 0.36 -4.46
CA ALA A 107 25.20 1.74 -4.53
C ALA A 107 25.32 2.26 -5.98
N SER A 108 24.27 2.88 -6.50
CA SER A 108 24.26 3.55 -7.81
C SER A 108 23.82 5.00 -7.67
N LYS A 109 24.31 5.85 -8.59
CA LYS A 109 23.93 7.25 -8.68
C LYS A 109 23.23 7.46 -10.03
N GLY A 110 21.97 7.84 -9.99
CA GLY A 110 21.25 8.13 -11.22
C GLY A 110 19.76 8.29 -11.04
N ASP A 111 19.12 8.65 -12.14
CA ASP A 111 17.66 8.59 -12.22
C ASP A 111 17.20 7.13 -12.16
N ALA A 112 16.17 6.85 -11.35
CA ALA A 112 15.63 5.51 -11.19
C ALA A 112 15.09 4.95 -12.52
N ASN A 113 14.53 5.80 -13.38
CA ASN A 113 14.02 5.38 -14.68
C ASN A 113 15.17 4.87 -15.59
N ILE A 114 16.33 5.54 -15.57
CA ILE A 114 17.52 5.07 -16.33
C ILE A 114 18.00 3.72 -15.79
N LEU A 115 18.05 3.56 -14.45
CA LEU A 115 18.43 2.29 -13.83
C LEU A 115 17.49 1.15 -14.25
N PHE A 116 16.19 1.40 -14.32
CA PHE A 116 15.18 0.44 -14.76
C PHE A 116 15.31 0.06 -16.23
N HIS A 117 15.76 0.96 -17.09
CA HIS A 117 16.02 0.62 -18.49
C HIS A 117 17.26 -0.26 -18.69
N GLN A 118 18.18 -0.28 -17.74
CA GLN A 118 19.45 -1.00 -17.83
C GLN A 118 19.47 -2.35 -17.09
N ASN A 119 18.49 -2.61 -16.21
CA ASN A 119 18.50 -3.78 -15.33
C ASN A 119 17.10 -4.37 -15.19
N ILE A 120 17.05 -5.65 -14.81
CA ILE A 120 15.81 -6.36 -14.47
C ILE A 120 15.94 -6.91 -13.04
N PHE A 121 14.86 -6.81 -12.24
CA PHE A 121 14.85 -7.15 -10.82
C PHE A 121 13.70 -8.09 -10.47
N ASN A 122 13.93 -8.98 -9.50
CA ASN A 122 12.85 -9.79 -8.93
C ASN A 122 11.94 -8.96 -8.03
N VAL A 123 12.51 -8.00 -7.31
CA VAL A 123 11.76 -7.08 -6.43
C VAL A 123 12.15 -5.64 -6.74
N ILE A 124 11.15 -4.78 -6.91
CA ILE A 124 11.33 -3.34 -7.03
C ILE A 124 10.59 -2.67 -5.88
N ASP A 125 11.30 -1.82 -5.15
CA ASP A 125 10.74 -0.97 -4.11
C ASP A 125 10.76 0.50 -4.57
N LEU A 126 9.57 1.07 -4.78
CA LEU A 126 9.34 2.47 -5.12
C LEU A 126 8.82 3.21 -3.90
N ASP A 127 9.68 3.98 -3.25
CA ASP A 127 9.34 4.80 -2.08
C ASP A 127 9.70 6.28 -2.32
N PRO A 128 9.01 6.97 -3.25
CA PRO A 128 9.26 8.36 -3.56
C PRO A 128 8.66 9.32 -2.53
N PHE A 129 9.16 10.56 -2.51
CA PHE A 129 8.37 11.67 -2.00
C PHE A 129 7.22 11.99 -2.96
N GLY A 130 5.99 11.98 -2.45
CA GLY A 130 4.80 12.28 -3.23
C GLY A 130 4.29 11.08 -4.03
N THR A 131 4.20 11.24 -5.35
CA THR A 131 3.59 10.26 -6.24
C THR A 131 4.59 9.27 -6.84
N PRO A 132 4.27 7.96 -6.92
CA PRO A 132 5.10 6.97 -7.61
C PRO A 132 4.93 6.98 -9.15
N VAL A 133 3.92 7.68 -9.67
CA VAL A 133 3.51 7.63 -11.08
C VAL A 133 4.67 7.83 -12.07
N PRO A 134 5.63 8.76 -11.87
CA PRO A 134 6.74 8.96 -12.81
C PRO A 134 7.67 7.76 -13.00
N TYR A 135 7.62 6.78 -12.11
CA TYR A 135 8.52 5.62 -12.10
C TYR A 135 7.84 4.32 -12.55
N LEU A 136 6.50 4.26 -12.56
CA LEU A 136 5.75 3.01 -12.76
C LEU A 136 5.97 2.39 -14.13
N ASP A 137 6.00 3.17 -15.22
CA ASP A 137 6.22 2.62 -16.58
C ASP A 137 7.60 1.98 -16.72
N SER A 138 8.64 2.67 -16.22
CA SER A 138 10.00 2.14 -16.25
C SER A 138 10.17 0.93 -15.32
N ALA A 139 9.52 0.94 -14.15
CA ALA A 139 9.50 -0.20 -13.25
C ALA A 139 8.83 -1.42 -13.89
N ALA A 140 7.73 -1.21 -14.66
CA ALA A 140 7.05 -2.28 -15.39
C ALA A 140 7.94 -2.97 -16.43
N ARG A 141 8.91 -2.24 -17.03
CA ARG A 141 9.92 -2.82 -17.92
C ARG A 141 10.99 -3.64 -17.20
N SER A 142 11.31 -3.21 -15.98
CA SER A 142 12.45 -3.68 -15.18
C SER A 142 12.11 -4.84 -14.26
N ILE A 143 10.82 -5.15 -14.07
CA ILE A 143 10.41 -6.20 -13.16
C ILE A 143 10.25 -7.55 -13.87
N TYR A 144 10.78 -8.60 -13.27
CA TYR A 144 10.60 -9.96 -13.78
C TYR A 144 9.13 -10.38 -13.82
N HIS A 145 8.80 -11.30 -14.72
CA HIS A 145 7.61 -12.13 -14.57
C HIS A 145 7.67 -12.87 -13.23
N ARG A 146 6.56 -12.94 -12.50
CA ARG A 146 6.49 -13.43 -11.12
C ARG A 146 7.30 -12.59 -10.13
N GLY A 147 7.71 -11.37 -10.52
CA GLY A 147 8.37 -10.42 -9.62
C GLY A 147 7.42 -9.83 -8.58
N PHE A 148 7.96 -9.01 -7.69
CA PHE A 148 7.23 -8.38 -6.60
C PHE A 148 7.46 -6.87 -6.61
N LEU A 149 6.39 -6.12 -6.69
CA LEU A 149 6.42 -4.66 -6.72
C LEU A 149 5.88 -4.09 -5.42
N CYS A 150 6.68 -3.26 -4.78
CA CYS A 150 6.33 -2.51 -3.59
C CYS A 150 6.24 -1.03 -3.95
N VAL A 151 5.12 -0.37 -3.64
CA VAL A 151 4.89 1.03 -4.03
C VAL A 151 4.37 1.83 -2.85
N THR A 152 4.99 2.99 -2.61
CA THR A 152 4.50 3.99 -1.64
C THR A 152 3.97 5.22 -2.39
N ALA A 153 2.88 5.79 -1.89
CA ALA A 153 2.41 7.13 -2.24
C ALA A 153 2.21 7.94 -0.97
N THR A 154 2.83 9.13 -0.90
CA THR A 154 2.70 10.06 0.22
C THR A 154 1.86 11.28 -0.14
N ASP A 155 1.46 11.45 -1.40
CA ASP A 155 0.57 12.51 -1.85
C ASP A 155 -0.92 12.14 -1.67
N GLN A 156 -1.31 11.88 -0.42
CA GLN A 156 -2.68 11.47 -0.09
C GLN A 156 -3.73 12.52 -0.43
N ALA A 157 -3.43 13.81 -0.35
CA ALA A 157 -4.41 14.86 -0.56
C ALA A 157 -5.14 14.77 -1.92
N PRO A 158 -4.47 14.58 -3.08
CA PRO A 158 -5.15 14.30 -4.34
C PRO A 158 -5.94 12.99 -4.32
N LEU A 159 -5.34 11.91 -3.83
CA LEU A 159 -5.95 10.58 -3.80
C LEU A 159 -7.22 10.53 -2.93
N CYS A 160 -7.23 11.28 -1.83
CA CYS A 160 -8.32 11.33 -0.84
C CYS A 160 -9.40 12.40 -1.14
N GLY A 161 -9.39 12.97 -2.33
CA GLY A 161 -10.46 13.88 -2.77
C GLY A 161 -10.31 15.34 -2.39
N THR A 162 -9.18 15.77 -1.79
CA THR A 162 -8.92 17.20 -1.51
C THR A 162 -8.62 17.96 -2.81
N TYR A 163 -7.90 17.34 -3.74
CA TYR A 163 -7.55 17.93 -5.03
C TYR A 163 -7.94 16.99 -6.19
N PRO A 164 -9.25 16.87 -6.54
CA PRO A 164 -9.73 15.90 -7.51
C PRO A 164 -9.15 16.04 -8.92
N LEU A 165 -8.92 17.27 -9.38
CA LEU A 165 -8.33 17.54 -10.70
C LEU A 165 -6.83 17.16 -10.73
N THR A 166 -6.12 17.36 -9.62
CA THR A 166 -4.74 16.89 -9.49
C THR A 166 -4.67 15.37 -9.48
N CYS A 167 -5.64 14.71 -8.87
CA CYS A 167 -5.76 13.25 -8.90
C CYS A 167 -6.02 12.77 -10.34
N LEU A 168 -6.95 13.38 -11.05
CA LEU A 168 -7.21 13.06 -12.45
C LEU A 168 -5.95 13.21 -13.31
N ARG A 169 -5.22 14.32 -13.17
CA ARG A 169 -4.00 14.57 -13.94
C ARG A 169 -2.88 13.56 -13.64
N LYS A 170 -2.70 13.17 -12.35
CA LYS A 170 -1.62 12.26 -11.93
C LYS A 170 -2.00 10.79 -12.12
N TYR A 171 -3.19 10.41 -11.66
CA TYR A 171 -3.60 9.02 -11.53
C TYR A 171 -4.65 8.56 -12.57
N GLY A 172 -5.11 9.48 -13.42
CA GLY A 172 -6.11 9.18 -14.47
C GLY A 172 -7.55 9.05 -13.96
N ILE A 173 -7.79 9.25 -12.66
CA ILE A 173 -9.11 9.11 -12.03
C ILE A 173 -9.41 10.36 -11.20
N ARG A 174 -10.62 10.91 -11.35
CA ARG A 174 -11.08 12.02 -10.53
C ARG A 174 -11.52 11.47 -9.18
N SER A 175 -10.79 11.82 -8.12
CA SER A 175 -11.12 11.41 -6.74
C SER A 175 -12.34 12.16 -6.20
N LEU A 176 -12.92 11.64 -5.12
CA LEU A 176 -14.06 12.21 -4.42
C LEU A 176 -13.77 12.28 -2.92
N LYS A 177 -14.23 13.34 -2.26
CA LYS A 177 -14.18 13.43 -0.80
C LYS A 177 -15.35 12.66 -0.21
N THR A 178 -15.08 11.55 0.48
CA THR A 178 -16.06 10.63 1.07
C THR A 178 -15.69 10.31 2.52
N ASP A 179 -16.53 9.61 3.26
CA ASP A 179 -16.21 9.03 4.58
C ASP A 179 -15.19 7.88 4.49
N TYR A 180 -15.11 7.22 3.34
CA TYR A 180 -14.19 6.11 3.04
C TYR A 180 -13.00 6.53 2.15
N TYR A 181 -12.65 7.82 2.16
CA TYR A 181 -11.60 8.38 1.30
C TYR A 181 -10.23 7.66 1.36
N PRO A 182 -9.77 7.07 2.48
CA PRO A 182 -8.50 6.36 2.50
C PRO A 182 -8.53 5.10 1.62
N GLU A 183 -9.60 4.30 1.68
CA GLU A 183 -9.73 3.11 0.83
C GLU A 183 -9.94 3.51 -0.64
N LEU A 184 -10.72 4.56 -0.90
CA LEU A 184 -10.91 5.08 -2.24
C LEU A 184 -9.57 5.53 -2.86
N GLY A 185 -8.77 6.29 -2.11
CA GLY A 185 -7.44 6.72 -2.54
C GLY A 185 -6.48 5.56 -2.78
N MET A 186 -6.52 4.53 -1.93
CA MET A 186 -5.75 3.30 -2.10
C MET A 186 -6.15 2.57 -3.39
N ARG A 187 -7.45 2.44 -3.68
CA ARG A 187 -7.94 1.79 -4.89
C ARG A 187 -7.61 2.58 -6.16
N ILE A 188 -7.63 3.91 -6.10
CA ILE A 188 -7.16 4.78 -7.20
C ILE A 188 -5.68 4.52 -7.49
N LEU A 189 -4.83 4.46 -6.44
CA LEU A 189 -3.41 4.13 -6.59
C LEU A 189 -3.21 2.75 -7.21
N ILE A 190 -3.88 1.71 -6.69
CA ILE A 190 -3.79 0.34 -7.21
C ILE A 190 -4.26 0.28 -8.67
N THR A 191 -5.36 0.95 -9.01
CA THR A 191 -5.86 1.03 -10.39
C THR A 191 -4.83 1.63 -11.33
N ASN A 192 -4.19 2.73 -10.92
CA ASN A 192 -3.15 3.37 -11.73
C ASN A 192 -1.94 2.45 -11.93
N ILE A 193 -1.51 1.73 -10.88
CA ILE A 193 -0.44 0.72 -10.98
C ILE A 193 -0.85 -0.35 -11.99
N MET A 194 -2.03 -0.95 -11.83
CA MET A 194 -2.53 -2.01 -12.72
C MET A 194 -2.57 -1.56 -14.18
N LEU A 195 -3.18 -0.41 -14.45
CA LEU A 195 -3.31 0.12 -15.80
C LEU A 195 -1.96 0.51 -16.43
N THR A 196 -1.01 1.00 -15.62
CA THR A 196 0.32 1.33 -16.13
C THR A 196 1.12 0.07 -16.46
N LEU A 197 1.09 -0.93 -15.59
CA LEU A 197 1.81 -2.18 -15.81
C LEU A 197 1.20 -3.00 -16.96
N SER A 198 -0.12 -2.96 -17.12
CA SER A 198 -0.82 -3.69 -18.19
C SER A 198 -0.40 -3.24 -19.59
N LYS A 199 -0.04 -1.96 -19.77
CA LYS A 199 0.52 -1.44 -21.03
C LYS A 199 1.85 -2.10 -21.41
N ARG A 200 2.49 -2.77 -20.46
CA ARG A 200 3.74 -3.54 -20.63
C ARG A 200 3.52 -5.05 -20.49
N GLU A 201 2.29 -5.51 -20.67
CA GLU A 201 1.92 -6.92 -20.55
C GLU A 201 2.26 -7.53 -19.19
N ARG A 202 2.25 -6.70 -18.14
CA ARG A 202 2.45 -7.09 -16.74
C ARG A 202 1.14 -6.96 -15.98
N VAL A 203 0.69 -8.04 -15.38
CA VAL A 203 -0.52 -8.05 -14.56
C VAL A 203 -0.14 -7.91 -13.11
N PHE A 204 -0.50 -6.79 -12.50
CA PHE A 204 -0.28 -6.55 -11.08
C PHE A 204 -1.43 -7.16 -10.26
N VAL A 205 -1.10 -8.04 -9.33
CA VAL A 205 -2.05 -8.63 -8.39
C VAL A 205 -1.69 -8.16 -6.98
N PRO A 206 -2.53 -7.33 -6.34
CA PRO A 206 -2.28 -6.87 -4.98
C PRO A 206 -2.35 -8.04 -4.00
N LEU A 207 -1.43 -8.09 -3.04
CA LEU A 207 -1.36 -9.13 -2.02
C LEU A 207 -1.48 -8.58 -0.60
N LEU A 208 -0.92 -7.40 -0.37
CA LEU A 208 -0.98 -6.68 0.89
C LEU A 208 -0.93 -5.19 0.61
N MET A 209 -1.74 -4.44 1.33
CA MET A 209 -1.66 -2.98 1.35
C MET A 209 -1.97 -2.46 2.75
N HIS A 210 -1.50 -1.27 3.07
CA HIS A 210 -1.95 -0.57 4.27
C HIS A 210 -1.87 0.95 4.11
N SER A 211 -2.79 1.61 4.80
CA SER A 211 -2.79 3.06 4.99
C SER A 211 -2.35 3.34 6.43
N THR A 212 -1.21 3.95 6.59
CA THR A 212 -0.65 4.23 7.93
C THR A 212 -0.12 5.64 7.95
N LYS A 213 -0.50 6.43 8.96
CA LYS A 213 -0.10 7.84 9.08
C LYS A 213 -0.40 8.63 7.78
N HIS A 214 0.65 9.03 7.06
CA HIS A 214 0.57 9.92 5.89
C HIS A 214 1.00 9.24 4.59
N TYR A 215 0.89 7.90 4.49
CA TYR A 215 1.26 7.18 3.27
C TYR A 215 0.33 6.00 3.00
N PHE A 216 0.20 5.70 1.72
CA PHE A 216 -0.34 4.45 1.21
C PHE A 216 0.82 3.55 0.80
N ARG A 217 0.76 2.29 1.19
CA ARG A 217 1.73 1.28 0.81
C ARG A 217 1.04 0.08 0.20
N VAL A 218 1.52 -0.36 -0.95
CA VAL A 218 0.96 -1.49 -1.72
C VAL A 218 2.07 -2.46 -2.04
N TYR A 219 1.78 -3.75 -1.90
CA TYR A 219 2.63 -4.86 -2.28
C TYR A 219 1.84 -5.79 -3.18
N GLY A 220 2.42 -6.17 -4.31
CA GLY A 220 1.77 -7.09 -5.21
C GLY A 220 2.76 -7.86 -6.06
N LYS A 221 2.30 -9.01 -6.53
CA LYS A 221 3.06 -9.85 -7.46
C LYS A 221 2.73 -9.51 -8.90
N ILE A 222 3.69 -9.81 -9.78
CA ILE A 222 3.51 -9.69 -11.21
C ILE A 222 3.14 -11.05 -11.78
N GLU A 223 2.01 -11.10 -12.46
CA GLU A 223 1.50 -12.28 -13.14
C GLU A 223 1.57 -12.10 -14.67
N HIS A 224 1.39 -13.20 -15.39
CA HIS A 224 1.35 -13.19 -16.85
C HIS A 224 0.01 -12.67 -17.39
N LEU A 225 0.01 -12.26 -18.66
CA LEU A 225 -1.12 -11.60 -19.31
C LEU A 225 -2.43 -12.44 -19.34
N GLY A 226 -2.34 -13.76 -19.24
CA GLY A 226 -3.51 -14.64 -19.19
C GLY A 226 -4.51 -14.34 -18.06
N LYS A 227 -4.06 -13.73 -16.98
CA LYS A 227 -4.93 -13.28 -15.87
C LYS A 227 -5.60 -11.93 -16.09
N MET A 228 -5.27 -11.20 -17.16
CA MET A 228 -5.80 -9.85 -17.41
C MET A 228 -7.32 -9.83 -17.53
N LYS A 229 -7.91 -10.80 -18.23
CA LYS A 229 -9.38 -10.86 -18.40
C LYS A 229 -10.11 -10.95 -17.07
N ASP A 230 -9.59 -11.73 -16.11
CA ASP A 230 -10.22 -11.88 -14.80
C ASP A 230 -10.12 -10.60 -13.99
N ILE A 231 -8.96 -9.94 -14.04
CA ILE A 231 -8.75 -8.67 -13.35
C ILE A 231 -9.64 -7.55 -13.93
N LEU A 232 -9.80 -7.50 -15.26
CA LEU A 232 -10.62 -6.47 -15.88
C LEU A 232 -12.12 -6.60 -15.56
N LYS A 233 -12.61 -7.81 -15.25
CA LYS A 233 -13.99 -8.01 -14.78
C LYS A 233 -14.26 -7.36 -13.41
N GLU A 234 -13.21 -7.18 -12.61
CA GLU A 234 -13.29 -6.53 -11.31
C GLU A 234 -13.22 -4.99 -11.38
N PHE A 235 -13.17 -4.42 -12.59
CA PHE A 235 -13.22 -2.98 -12.76
C PHE A 235 -14.67 -2.50 -12.83
N GLY A 236 -14.96 -1.40 -12.16
CA GLY A 236 -16.29 -0.80 -12.14
C GLY A 236 -16.27 0.60 -11.55
N TYR A 237 -17.45 1.08 -11.21
CA TYR A 237 -17.66 2.42 -10.68
C TYR A 237 -18.11 2.37 -9.24
N VAL A 238 -17.75 3.40 -8.47
CA VAL A 238 -18.31 3.68 -7.15
C VAL A 238 -19.29 4.85 -7.31
N MET A 239 -20.49 4.64 -6.88
CA MET A 239 -21.59 5.59 -6.92
C MET A 239 -21.97 5.97 -5.50
N ASP A 240 -21.64 7.19 -5.10
CA ASP A 240 -21.83 7.73 -3.76
C ASP A 240 -23.03 8.69 -3.70
N CYS A 241 -23.89 8.52 -2.73
CA CYS A 241 -25.09 9.35 -2.55
C CYS A 241 -25.05 10.11 -1.21
N SER A 242 -25.58 11.34 -1.22
CA SER A 242 -25.72 12.18 -0.02
C SER A 242 -26.57 11.55 1.10
N CYS A 243 -27.45 10.58 0.75
CA CYS A 243 -28.23 9.84 1.74
C CYS A 243 -27.44 8.78 2.50
N GLY A 244 -26.14 8.62 2.21
CA GLY A 244 -25.25 7.61 2.79
C GLY A 244 -25.22 6.28 2.03
N ASN A 245 -26.08 6.09 1.02
CA ASN A 245 -26.04 4.91 0.17
C ASN A 245 -24.82 4.94 -0.75
N ARG A 246 -24.25 3.76 -0.96
CA ARG A 246 -23.14 3.53 -1.86
C ARG A 246 -23.39 2.28 -2.67
N GLU A 247 -23.20 2.37 -3.98
CA GLU A 247 -23.31 1.26 -4.91
C GLU A 247 -21.99 1.08 -5.66
N GLN A 248 -21.76 -0.12 -6.14
CA GLN A 248 -20.53 -0.51 -6.84
C GLN A 248 -20.89 -1.34 -8.08
N GLY A 249 -20.04 -1.28 -9.11
CA GLY A 249 -20.18 -2.07 -10.34
C GLY A 249 -20.57 -1.24 -11.53
N GLU A 250 -21.66 -1.62 -12.21
CA GLU A 250 -22.16 -0.93 -13.39
C GLU A 250 -22.73 0.46 -13.06
N LEU A 251 -22.62 1.37 -14.01
CA LEU A 251 -23.07 2.75 -13.85
C LEU A 251 -24.58 2.84 -13.65
N LYS A 252 -24.97 3.60 -12.61
CA LYS A 252 -26.33 4.06 -12.39
C LYS A 252 -26.32 5.56 -12.18
N GLU A 253 -27.31 6.25 -12.72
CA GLU A 253 -27.41 7.71 -12.61
C GLU A 253 -28.00 8.15 -11.28
N LYS A 254 -29.02 7.45 -10.78
CA LYS A 254 -29.81 7.84 -9.61
C LYS A 254 -29.80 6.78 -8.52
N CYS A 255 -29.72 7.24 -7.30
CA CYS A 255 -29.94 6.45 -6.10
C CYS A 255 -31.42 6.11 -5.92
N PHE A 256 -31.73 5.08 -5.14
CA PHE A 256 -33.10 4.74 -4.78
C PHE A 256 -33.85 5.88 -4.02
N CYS A 257 -33.12 6.84 -3.43
CA CYS A 257 -33.72 8.03 -2.80
C CYS A 257 -34.09 9.16 -3.80
N GLY A 258 -33.81 8.97 -5.10
CA GLY A 258 -34.07 9.94 -6.16
C GLY A 258 -32.92 10.88 -6.50
N GLU A 259 -31.94 11.03 -5.61
CA GLU A 259 -30.77 11.89 -5.82
C GLU A 259 -29.82 11.33 -6.86
N LYS A 260 -29.10 12.20 -7.56
CA LYS A 260 -28.03 11.79 -8.48
C LYS A 260 -26.82 11.31 -7.71
N PHE A 261 -26.22 10.23 -8.19
CA PHE A 261 -24.96 9.75 -7.68
C PHE A 261 -23.77 10.64 -8.04
N LYS A 262 -22.82 10.77 -7.13
CA LYS A 262 -21.44 11.17 -7.43
C LYS A 262 -20.65 9.94 -7.79
N ILE A 263 -20.00 9.96 -8.96
CA ILE A 263 -19.39 8.76 -9.56
C ILE A 263 -17.88 8.88 -9.58
N VAL A 264 -17.20 7.79 -9.20
CA VAL A 264 -15.73 7.63 -9.30
C VAL A 264 -15.42 6.35 -10.06
N GLY A 265 -14.48 6.42 -11.00
CA GLY A 265 -14.03 5.26 -11.75
C GLY A 265 -13.93 5.50 -13.27
N PRO A 266 -13.70 4.42 -14.07
CA PRO A 266 -13.59 3.04 -13.59
C PRO A 266 -12.36 2.81 -12.71
N LEU A 267 -12.50 1.96 -11.67
CA LEU A 267 -11.40 1.56 -10.79
C LEU A 267 -11.53 0.08 -10.37
N TYR A 268 -10.44 -0.47 -9.87
CA TYR A 268 -10.42 -1.84 -9.40
C TYR A 268 -11.21 -1.99 -8.10
N LEU A 269 -12.26 -2.82 -8.14
CA LEU A 269 -13.17 -3.11 -7.03
C LEU A 269 -12.90 -4.48 -6.37
N GLY A 270 -12.06 -5.32 -6.99
CA GLY A 270 -11.70 -6.63 -6.47
C GLY A 270 -10.91 -6.58 -5.17
N SER A 271 -10.45 -7.75 -4.71
CA SER A 271 -9.68 -7.86 -3.48
C SER A 271 -8.33 -7.13 -3.59
N ILE A 272 -8.01 -6.32 -2.59
CA ILE A 272 -6.73 -5.60 -2.44
C ILE A 272 -5.82 -6.22 -1.38
N LEU A 273 -6.27 -7.35 -0.78
CA LEU A 273 -5.57 -8.15 0.21
C LEU A 273 -5.68 -9.63 -0.13
N ASP A 274 -4.61 -10.37 0.09
CA ASP A 274 -4.60 -11.83 0.08
C ASP A 274 -4.39 -12.31 1.53
N GLY A 275 -5.45 -12.86 2.14
CA GLY A 275 -5.42 -13.29 3.53
C GLY A 275 -4.37 -14.37 3.82
N LYS A 276 -4.07 -15.23 2.83
CA LYS A 276 -3.02 -16.26 2.97
C LYS A 276 -1.63 -15.62 2.98
N PHE A 277 -1.41 -14.64 2.11
CA PHE A 277 -0.16 -13.88 2.08
C PHE A 277 0.01 -13.06 3.36
N CYS A 278 -1.03 -12.35 3.82
CA CYS A 278 -1.00 -11.59 5.07
C CYS A 278 -0.65 -12.47 6.29
N LYS A 279 -1.20 -13.70 6.36
CA LYS A 279 -0.85 -14.69 7.40
C LYS A 279 0.62 -15.12 7.33
N LYS A 280 1.18 -15.31 6.13
CA LYS A 280 2.63 -15.60 5.98
C LYS A 280 3.49 -14.43 6.46
N VAL A 281 3.12 -13.19 6.10
CA VAL A 281 3.81 -11.98 6.56
C VAL A 281 3.78 -11.87 8.09
N LEU A 282 2.63 -12.11 8.71
CA LEU A 282 2.48 -12.11 10.17
C LEU A 282 3.33 -13.21 10.83
N ALA A 283 3.33 -14.42 10.25
CA ALA A 283 4.14 -15.54 10.77
C ALA A 283 5.65 -15.28 10.68
N ASP A 284 6.11 -14.57 9.64
CA ASP A 284 7.50 -14.15 9.52
C ASP A 284 7.83 -13.04 10.52
N LEU A 285 6.96 -12.02 10.64
CA LEU A 285 7.13 -10.91 11.56
C LEU A 285 7.33 -11.38 13.00
N ARG A 286 6.53 -12.34 13.47
CA ARG A 286 6.62 -12.95 14.81
C ARG A 286 7.95 -13.67 15.10
N LYS A 287 8.71 -14.00 14.09
CA LYS A 287 10.05 -14.61 14.24
C LYS A 287 11.16 -13.56 14.31
N ARG A 288 10.81 -12.28 14.19
CA ARG A 288 11.75 -11.17 14.15
C ARG A 288 11.69 -10.37 15.45
N ASP A 289 12.81 -9.82 15.83
CA ASP A 289 12.92 -8.93 16.98
C ASP A 289 12.75 -7.47 16.49
N PHE A 290 11.49 -7.09 16.21
CA PHE A 290 11.14 -5.73 15.77
C PHE A 290 10.64 -4.88 16.94
N ASN A 291 11.03 -3.61 16.95
CA ASN A 291 10.66 -2.68 18.03
C ASN A 291 9.16 -2.41 18.11
N LEU A 292 8.45 -2.52 16.99
CA LEU A 292 7.02 -2.18 16.85
C LEU A 292 6.11 -3.40 16.71
N GLU A 293 6.60 -4.60 17.07
CA GLU A 293 5.91 -5.89 16.88
C GLU A 293 4.41 -5.85 17.23
N LYS A 294 4.05 -5.32 18.40
CA LYS A 294 2.64 -5.25 18.82
C LYS A 294 1.77 -4.41 17.89
N GLN A 295 2.31 -3.30 17.35
CA GLN A 295 1.58 -2.42 16.44
C GLN A 295 1.44 -3.07 15.07
N GLU A 296 2.47 -3.74 14.61
CA GLU A 296 2.55 -4.47 13.36
C GLU A 296 1.63 -5.68 13.36
N GLU A 297 1.64 -6.47 14.43
CA GLU A 297 0.71 -7.58 14.62
C GLU A 297 -0.75 -7.13 14.60
N LYS A 298 -1.06 -6.05 15.34
CA LYS A 298 -2.41 -5.47 15.34
C LYS A 298 -2.85 -5.06 13.94
N LEU A 299 -1.97 -4.42 13.18
CA LEU A 299 -2.26 -4.02 11.81
C LEU A 299 -2.47 -5.25 10.91
N LEU A 300 -1.56 -6.22 10.93
CA LEU A 300 -1.65 -7.41 10.09
C LEU A 300 -2.89 -8.27 10.42
N ASN A 301 -3.28 -8.38 11.69
CA ASN A 301 -4.53 -9.05 12.07
C ASN A 301 -5.75 -8.35 11.46
N LEU A 302 -5.82 -7.01 11.53
CA LEU A 302 -6.89 -6.25 10.86
C LEU A 302 -6.91 -6.49 9.35
N LEU A 303 -5.74 -6.53 8.68
CA LEU A 303 -5.66 -6.81 7.25
C LEU A 303 -6.11 -8.23 6.91
N ILE A 304 -5.84 -9.20 7.77
CA ILE A 304 -6.30 -10.59 7.62
C ILE A 304 -7.83 -10.65 7.72
N ASP A 305 -8.41 -9.96 8.71
CA ASP A 305 -9.86 -9.92 8.91
C ASP A 305 -10.58 -9.20 7.76
N GLU A 306 -9.92 -8.22 7.11
CA GLU A 306 -10.45 -7.49 5.97
C GLU A 306 -10.34 -8.21 4.63
N ALA A 307 -9.49 -9.23 4.50
CA ALA A 307 -9.07 -9.78 3.20
C ALA A 307 -10.25 -10.34 2.37
N ASP A 308 -11.24 -10.94 3.03
CA ASP A 308 -12.42 -11.53 2.38
C ASP A 308 -13.66 -10.64 2.43
N MET A 309 -13.46 -9.36 2.76
CA MET A 309 -14.56 -8.40 2.87
C MET A 309 -14.78 -7.61 1.58
N SER A 310 -16.01 -7.18 1.36
CA SER A 310 -16.39 -6.30 0.25
C SER A 310 -15.59 -5.00 0.23
N ALA A 311 -15.47 -4.40 -0.94
CA ALA A 311 -14.82 -3.10 -1.07
C ALA A 311 -15.58 -2.03 -0.29
N PHE A 312 -14.80 -1.09 0.27
CA PHE A 312 -15.22 0.06 1.05
C PHE A 312 -15.92 -0.24 2.39
N TYR A 313 -15.48 0.47 3.39
CA TYR A 313 -16.05 0.39 4.74
C TYR A 313 -17.14 1.44 4.97
N TYR A 314 -17.91 1.29 6.02
CA TYR A 314 -18.86 2.29 6.52
C TYR A 314 -18.35 2.88 7.84
N ASP A 315 -18.14 4.20 7.89
CA ASP A 315 -17.86 4.91 9.13
C ASP A 315 -19.18 5.10 9.91
N LEU A 316 -19.28 4.48 11.08
CA LEU A 316 -20.50 4.53 11.90
C LEU A 316 -20.83 5.93 12.41
N HIS A 317 -19.82 6.78 12.65
CA HIS A 317 -20.04 8.16 13.04
C HIS A 317 -20.65 8.97 11.89
N TYR A 318 -20.12 8.78 10.67
CA TYR A 318 -20.67 9.43 9.48
C TYR A 318 -22.11 8.95 9.22
N LEU A 319 -22.36 7.65 9.27
CA LEU A 319 -23.69 7.09 9.04
C LEU A 319 -24.71 7.58 10.09
N ALA A 320 -24.36 7.58 11.37
CA ALA A 320 -25.22 8.08 12.43
C ALA A 320 -25.61 9.54 12.21
N LYS A 321 -24.65 10.37 11.76
CA LYS A 321 -24.91 11.79 11.40
C LYS A 321 -25.88 11.90 10.23
N VAL A 322 -25.67 11.16 9.14
CA VAL A 322 -26.52 11.21 7.94
C VAL A 322 -27.91 10.69 8.21
N LEU A 323 -28.01 9.61 8.98
CA LEU A 323 -29.27 8.96 9.35
C LEU A 323 -29.99 9.65 10.52
N LYS A 324 -29.36 10.67 11.14
CA LYS A 324 -29.87 11.38 12.32
C LYS A 324 -30.23 10.44 13.48
N THR A 325 -29.37 9.46 13.75
CA THR A 325 -29.53 8.45 14.80
C THR A 325 -28.33 8.44 15.76
N LYS A 326 -28.46 7.71 16.87
CA LYS A 326 -27.35 7.50 17.79
C LYS A 326 -26.32 6.56 17.17
N ILE A 327 -25.04 6.75 17.53
CA ILE A 327 -23.96 5.86 17.11
C ILE A 327 -24.18 4.50 17.79
N PRO A 328 -24.34 3.39 17.05
CA PRO A 328 -24.51 2.08 17.63
C PRO A 328 -23.21 1.61 18.30
N ARG A 329 -23.32 0.84 19.37
CA ARG A 329 -22.16 0.12 19.91
C ARG A 329 -21.70 -0.91 18.88
N MET A 330 -20.42 -0.86 18.53
CA MET A 330 -19.84 -1.70 17.47
C MET A 330 -20.08 -3.19 17.70
N ASP A 331 -19.84 -3.68 18.93
CA ASP A 331 -20.02 -5.09 19.27
C ASP A 331 -21.49 -5.54 19.15
N TYR A 332 -22.43 -4.64 19.43
CA TYR A 332 -23.86 -4.91 19.26
C TYR A 332 -24.23 -5.02 17.78
N LEU A 333 -23.71 -4.10 16.96
CA LEU A 333 -23.95 -4.12 15.52
C LEU A 333 -23.35 -5.38 14.87
N PHE A 334 -22.15 -5.80 15.30
CA PHE A 334 -21.52 -7.05 14.84
C PHE A 334 -22.45 -8.24 15.08
N LYS A 335 -22.89 -8.44 16.33
CA LYS A 335 -23.82 -9.53 16.69
C LYS A 335 -25.10 -9.50 15.88
N LYS A 336 -25.66 -8.31 15.59
CA LYS A 336 -26.88 -8.18 14.77
C LYS A 336 -26.64 -8.57 13.32
N LEU A 337 -25.51 -8.16 12.72
CA LEU A 337 -25.13 -8.51 11.35
C LEU A 337 -24.87 -10.00 11.23
N GLU A 338 -24.06 -10.59 12.11
CA GLU A 338 -23.76 -12.03 12.16
C GLU A 338 -25.00 -12.88 12.33
N LYS A 339 -25.92 -12.48 13.24
CA LYS A 339 -27.21 -13.18 13.45
C LYS A 339 -28.09 -13.19 12.19
N LYS A 340 -27.92 -12.21 11.31
CA LYS A 340 -28.61 -12.14 10.01
C LYS A 340 -27.83 -12.83 8.87
N GLY A 341 -26.68 -13.46 9.17
CA GLY A 341 -25.86 -14.19 8.21
C GLY A 341 -24.89 -13.31 7.39
N PHE A 342 -24.76 -12.03 7.73
CA PHE A 342 -23.80 -11.15 7.06
C PHE A 342 -22.41 -11.27 7.64
N LYS A 343 -21.40 -11.15 6.77
CA LYS A 343 -20.01 -10.99 7.19
C LYS A 343 -19.81 -9.58 7.74
N VAL A 344 -18.97 -9.46 8.77
CA VAL A 344 -18.57 -8.16 9.32
C VAL A 344 -17.15 -8.22 9.85
N SER A 345 -16.38 -7.16 9.63
CA SER A 345 -15.04 -6.99 10.21
C SER A 345 -14.79 -5.53 10.59
N ARG A 346 -13.78 -5.32 11.42
CA ARG A 346 -13.17 -3.99 11.57
C ARG A 346 -12.32 -3.70 10.34
N THR A 347 -11.87 -2.46 10.21
CA THR A 347 -10.96 -2.05 9.15
C THR A 347 -9.76 -1.30 9.74
N HIS A 348 -8.60 -1.42 9.09
CA HIS A 348 -7.42 -0.65 9.48
C HIS A 348 -7.50 0.82 9.03
N PHE A 349 -8.36 1.15 8.08
CA PHE A 349 -8.50 2.50 7.55
C PHE A 349 -9.12 3.49 8.54
N CYS A 350 -10.07 3.03 9.37
CA CYS A 350 -10.80 3.88 10.29
C CYS A 350 -11.25 3.07 11.53
N PRO A 351 -10.88 3.49 12.76
CA PRO A 351 -11.19 2.74 13.97
C PRO A 351 -12.69 2.70 14.31
N THR A 352 -13.48 3.64 13.79
CA THR A 352 -14.93 3.74 13.98
C THR A 352 -15.75 3.11 12.87
N ALA A 353 -15.07 2.43 11.93
CA ALA A 353 -15.71 1.87 10.75
C ALA A 353 -15.77 0.34 10.77
N ILE A 354 -16.68 -0.18 9.95
CA ILE A 354 -16.89 -1.60 9.72
C ILE A 354 -16.90 -1.89 8.21
N LYS A 355 -16.48 -3.10 7.83
CA LYS A 355 -16.75 -3.70 6.52
C LYS A 355 -17.85 -4.75 6.70
N THR A 356 -18.78 -4.82 5.74
CA THR A 356 -19.84 -5.82 5.71
C THR A 356 -20.35 -6.01 4.29
N ASP A 357 -20.87 -7.19 4.00
CA ASP A 357 -21.56 -7.51 2.74
C ASP A 357 -23.09 -7.21 2.83
N ALA A 358 -23.56 -6.69 3.95
CA ALA A 358 -24.93 -6.20 4.07
C ALA A 358 -25.16 -4.99 3.17
N ASP A 359 -26.30 -4.94 2.50
CA ASP A 359 -26.70 -3.77 1.72
C ASP A 359 -27.00 -2.56 2.63
N PHE A 360 -26.99 -1.38 2.04
CA PHE A 360 -27.19 -0.15 2.79
C PHE A 360 -28.59 -0.07 3.44
N LYS A 361 -29.65 -0.64 2.84
CA LYS A 361 -30.99 -0.64 3.41
C LYS A 361 -31.03 -1.44 4.70
N THR A 362 -30.45 -2.63 4.69
CA THR A 362 -30.29 -3.48 5.87
C THR A 362 -29.46 -2.80 6.95
N LEU A 363 -28.32 -2.22 6.57
CA LEU A 363 -27.43 -1.52 7.50
C LEU A 363 -28.15 -0.32 8.16
N LYS A 364 -28.89 0.46 7.37
CA LYS A 364 -29.72 1.58 7.87
C LYS A 364 -30.71 1.14 8.94
N ILE A 365 -31.45 0.05 8.69
CA ILE A 365 -32.42 -0.50 9.66
C ILE A 365 -31.70 -0.90 10.96
N LEU A 366 -30.57 -1.61 10.86
CA LEU A 366 -29.83 -2.10 12.02
C LEU A 366 -29.19 -1.00 12.87
N ILE A 367 -28.81 0.11 12.24
CA ILE A 367 -28.26 1.28 12.94
C ILE A 367 -29.37 2.10 13.61
N SER A 368 -30.56 2.17 13.00
CA SER A 368 -31.68 2.98 13.52
C SER A 368 -32.54 2.25 14.55
N SER A 369 -32.35 0.94 14.76
CA SER A 369 -32.98 0.09 15.76
C SER A 369 -32.12 -0.06 17.03
#